data_6fe7704256dd0756fc0220a563944ea3
#
_entry.id   6fe7704256dd0756fc0220a563944ea3
#
_cell.length_a   1.000
_cell.length_b   1.000
_cell.length_c   1.000
_cell.angle_alpha   90.00
_cell.angle_beta   90.00
_cell.angle_gamma   90.00
#
_symmetry.space_group_name_H-M   'P 1'
#
loop_
_entity.id
_entity.type
_entity.pdbx_description
1 polymer ?
#
loop_
_entity_poly.entity_id
_entity_poly.type
_entity_poly.pdbx_seq_one_letter_code
_entity_poly.pdbx_strand_id
1 'polypeptide(L)'
;MGVYILYGFTESDDSTSELEESDDRPTVYIGQADVVGERLKSHLETKDFWDRAIIFVSSNKGLNRAHITWLEWSLIKRAEAYKRCKCDNSQNPKEPRLIESEKADTAEFLNEILSILPLIDVRVFQEPQKIEVYKEPKTDRVQSTTKDTIVVAARPDGFQNVFLGENCWYAIRISGGRLNEIKHIAAYQVTPISAVTHVAEIDTIEPYGDKGKYRVNFLSPAQEIDPVRYEVGDSPPQSPRYVNYKRLFNAKNLTELFE
;
A
#
# COMPACT_ATOMS: atom_id res chain seq x y z
N MET A 1 25.04 -12.60 17.91
CA MET A 1 24.07 -13.05 16.87
C MET A 1 22.82 -12.24 16.93
N GLY A 2 22.23 -11.91 15.78
CA GLY A 2 20.99 -11.16 15.72
C GLY A 2 20.38 -11.14 14.33
N VAL A 3 19.14 -10.66 14.27
CA VAL A 3 18.43 -10.31 13.04
C VAL A 3 18.36 -8.79 12.93
N TYR A 4 18.38 -8.26 11.73
CA TYR A 4 18.32 -6.83 11.47
C TYR A 4 17.46 -6.52 10.25
N ILE A 5 16.91 -5.31 10.23
CA ILE A 5 16.09 -4.77 9.18
C ILE A 5 16.73 -3.46 8.72
N LEU A 6 17.11 -3.39 7.44
CA LEU A 6 17.43 -2.13 6.78
C LEU A 6 16.14 -1.56 6.20
N TYR A 7 15.85 -0.31 6.47
CA TYR A 7 14.61 0.35 6.11
C TYR A 7 14.89 1.72 5.54
N GLY A 8 14.26 2.07 4.45
CA GLY A 8 14.36 3.39 3.83
C GLY A 8 13.47 3.52 2.61
N PHE A 9 13.61 4.64 1.92
CA PHE A 9 12.86 4.92 0.70
C PHE A 9 13.86 5.08 -0.45
N THR A 10 13.65 4.34 -1.53
CA THR A 10 14.40 4.60 -2.77
C THR A 10 13.97 5.97 -3.27
N GLU A 11 14.90 6.91 -3.40
CA GLU A 11 14.64 8.17 -4.07
C GLU A 11 14.24 7.85 -5.51
N SER A 12 13.02 8.18 -5.90
CA SER A 12 12.68 8.26 -7.31
C SER A 12 13.46 9.44 -7.88
N ASP A 13 14.23 9.22 -8.95
CA ASP A 13 14.92 10.27 -9.66
C ASP A 13 13.97 11.44 -9.95
N ASP A 14 14.24 12.58 -9.31
CA ASP A 14 13.42 13.79 -9.32
C ASP A 14 13.38 14.50 -10.70
N SER A 15 13.86 13.81 -11.76
CA SER A 15 14.03 14.39 -13.09
C SER A 15 12.91 14.08 -14.09
N THR A 16 11.89 13.30 -13.72
CA THR A 16 10.78 13.00 -14.61
C THR A 16 9.43 13.30 -13.95
N SER A 17 8.93 14.50 -14.24
CA SER A 17 7.52 14.96 -14.14
C SER A 17 6.75 14.59 -12.86
N GLU A 18 6.22 15.62 -12.21
CA GLU A 18 5.36 15.67 -11.02
C GLU A 18 4.12 14.75 -11.03
N LEU A 19 4.03 13.83 -11.97
CA LEU A 19 2.88 12.98 -12.23
C LEU A 19 3.21 11.48 -12.31
N GLU A 20 4.43 11.01 -12.07
CA GLU A 20 4.67 9.58 -11.93
C GLU A 20 4.07 9.10 -10.60
N GLU A 21 3.23 8.07 -10.67
CA GLU A 21 2.77 7.32 -9.51
C GLU A 21 4.00 6.66 -8.87
N SER A 22 4.72 7.42 -8.06
CA SER A 22 5.85 6.90 -7.32
C SER A 22 5.32 5.82 -6.37
N ASP A 23 5.84 4.62 -6.50
CA ASP A 23 5.59 3.57 -5.53
C ASP A 23 6.26 3.96 -4.19
N ASP A 24 5.53 4.75 -3.40
CA ASP A 24 5.98 5.31 -2.11
C ASP A 24 6.13 4.25 -1.00
N ARG A 25 6.07 2.95 -1.34
CA ARG A 25 6.33 1.93 -0.34
C ARG A 25 7.80 1.98 0.06
N PRO A 26 8.10 1.83 1.38
CA PRO A 26 9.47 1.72 1.81
C PRO A 26 10.11 0.46 1.25
N THR A 27 11.40 0.51 1.01
CA THR A 27 12.23 -0.65 0.70
C THR A 27 12.78 -1.22 2.00
N VAL A 28 12.70 -2.55 2.17
CA VAL A 28 13.26 -3.24 3.32
C VAL A 28 14.18 -4.37 2.87
N TYR A 29 15.25 -4.56 3.61
CA TYR A 29 16.09 -5.75 3.54
C TYR A 29 16.17 -6.36 4.94
N ILE A 30 15.93 -7.65 5.04
CA ILE A 30 15.96 -8.40 6.30
C ILE A 30 17.16 -9.32 6.24
N GLY A 31 18.00 -9.29 7.28
CA GLY A 31 19.19 -10.11 7.33
C GLY A 31 19.49 -10.61 8.74
N GLN A 32 20.38 -11.59 8.82
CA GLN A 32 20.86 -12.15 10.06
C GLN A 32 22.40 -12.24 10.03
N ALA A 33 23.02 -12.14 11.18
CA ALA A 33 24.48 -12.29 11.30
C ALA A 33 24.92 -12.70 12.71
N ASP A 34 26.08 -13.33 12.77
CA ASP A 34 26.75 -13.59 14.04
C ASP A 34 27.34 -12.30 14.61
N VAL A 35 27.92 -11.47 13.75
CA VAL A 35 28.43 -10.13 14.07
C VAL A 35 27.70 -9.10 13.21
N VAL A 36 26.58 -8.60 13.73
CA VAL A 36 25.69 -7.69 12.94
C VAL A 36 26.43 -6.43 12.49
N GLY A 37 27.30 -5.85 13.34
CA GLY A 37 28.03 -4.63 13.00
C GLY A 37 28.94 -4.74 11.77
N GLU A 38 29.59 -5.87 11.56
CA GLU A 38 30.41 -6.11 10.36
C GLU A 38 29.53 -6.24 9.11
N ARG A 39 28.39 -6.92 9.25
CA ARG A 39 27.45 -7.08 8.15
C ARG A 39 26.84 -5.75 7.70
N LEU A 40 26.52 -4.87 8.66
CA LEU A 40 26.03 -3.52 8.36
C LEU A 40 27.05 -2.68 7.61
N LYS A 41 28.35 -2.75 7.98
CA LYS A 41 29.41 -2.06 7.24
C LYS A 41 29.46 -2.49 5.77
N SER A 42 29.35 -3.80 5.50
CA SER A 42 29.28 -4.31 4.13
C SER A 42 28.06 -3.82 3.37
N HIS A 43 26.91 -3.61 4.05
CA HIS A 43 25.72 -3.07 3.40
C HIS A 43 25.81 -1.57 3.11
N LEU A 44 26.58 -0.78 3.85
CA LEU A 44 26.85 0.62 3.53
C LEU A 44 27.54 0.79 2.14
N GLU A 45 28.29 -0.22 1.72
CA GLU A 45 29.00 -0.21 0.43
C GLU A 45 28.15 -0.75 -0.74
N THR A 46 27.08 -1.51 -0.44
CA THR A 46 26.35 -2.27 -1.46
C THR A 46 24.87 -1.93 -1.60
N LYS A 47 24.32 -1.15 -0.67
CA LYS A 47 22.89 -0.80 -0.60
C LYS A 47 22.73 0.67 -0.21
N ASP A 48 22.08 1.44 -1.05
CA ASP A 48 21.93 2.90 -0.95
C ASP A 48 20.52 3.35 -0.48
N PHE A 49 19.55 2.44 -0.47
CA PHE A 49 18.14 2.79 -0.21
C PHE A 49 17.82 3.05 1.27
N TRP A 50 18.63 2.58 2.22
CA TRP A 50 18.27 2.59 3.64
C TRP A 50 18.89 3.76 4.40
N ASP A 51 18.10 4.34 5.26
CA ASP A 51 18.48 5.41 6.21
C ASP A 51 18.41 4.94 7.67
N ARG A 52 17.74 3.82 7.92
CA ARG A 52 17.61 3.23 9.27
C ARG A 52 17.98 1.75 9.26
N ALA A 53 18.72 1.35 10.29
CA ALA A 53 18.99 -0.06 10.61
C ALA A 53 18.40 -0.39 11.98
N ILE A 54 17.52 -1.37 12.04
CA ILE A 54 16.89 -1.84 13.28
C ILE A 54 17.45 -3.21 13.58
N ILE A 55 18.03 -3.37 14.78
CA ILE A 55 18.78 -4.55 15.17
C ILE A 55 18.13 -5.19 16.38
N PHE A 56 17.87 -6.48 16.30
CA PHE A 56 17.34 -7.29 17.40
C PHE A 56 18.36 -8.35 17.81
N VAL A 57 18.78 -8.28 19.06
CA VAL A 57 19.74 -9.19 19.67
C VAL A 57 19.23 -9.67 21.02
N SER A 58 19.58 -10.87 21.41
CA SER A 58 19.27 -11.37 22.76
C SER A 58 20.36 -10.97 23.74
N SER A 59 19.96 -10.36 24.85
CA SER A 59 20.90 -10.00 25.95
C SER A 59 21.55 -11.22 26.61
N ASN A 60 20.86 -12.35 26.65
CA ASN A 60 21.26 -13.58 27.35
C ASN A 60 21.97 -14.60 26.44
N LYS A 61 22.39 -14.19 25.22
CA LYS A 61 22.90 -15.09 24.18
C LYS A 61 21.97 -16.27 23.87
N GLY A 62 20.67 -16.10 24.09
CA GLY A 62 19.65 -17.12 23.89
C GLY A 62 19.37 -17.44 22.42
N LEU A 63 19.81 -16.55 21.48
CA LEU A 63 19.66 -16.79 20.05
C LEU A 63 20.86 -17.58 19.52
N ASN A 64 20.59 -18.71 18.88
CA ASN A 64 21.54 -19.47 18.07
C ASN A 64 21.33 -19.20 16.56
N ARG A 65 22.17 -19.84 15.74
CA ARG A 65 22.13 -19.69 14.28
C ARG A 65 20.78 -20.12 13.67
N ALA A 66 20.21 -21.19 14.18
CA ALA A 66 18.92 -21.68 13.69
C ALA A 66 17.78 -20.70 14.01
N HIS A 67 17.80 -20.11 15.22
CA HIS A 67 16.82 -19.10 15.64
C HIS A 67 16.87 -17.86 14.75
N ILE A 68 18.06 -17.27 14.52
CA ILE A 68 18.16 -16.05 13.69
C ILE A 68 17.82 -16.32 12.25
N THR A 69 18.09 -17.52 11.71
CA THR A 69 17.68 -17.91 10.36
C THR A 69 16.16 -18.05 10.27
N TRP A 70 15.51 -18.59 11.28
CA TRP A 70 14.05 -18.71 11.32
C TRP A 70 13.37 -17.35 11.46
N LEU A 71 13.94 -16.43 12.26
CA LEU A 71 13.44 -15.06 12.41
C LEU A 71 13.54 -14.29 11.08
N GLU A 72 14.69 -14.37 10.39
CA GLU A 72 14.89 -13.79 9.06
C GLU A 72 13.82 -14.30 8.08
N TRP A 73 13.68 -15.63 7.98
CA TRP A 73 12.69 -16.26 7.11
C TRP A 73 11.26 -15.79 7.45
N SER A 74 10.90 -15.78 8.72
CA SER A 74 9.56 -15.39 9.17
C SER A 74 9.23 -13.94 8.84
N LEU A 75 10.19 -13.03 9.02
CA LEU A 75 10.03 -11.61 8.69
C LEU A 75 9.92 -11.40 7.16
N ILE A 76 10.75 -12.08 6.35
CA ILE A 76 10.68 -12.01 4.89
C ILE A 76 9.30 -12.48 4.41
N LYS A 77 8.83 -13.64 4.89
CA LYS A 77 7.51 -14.17 4.52
C LYS A 77 6.37 -13.24 4.87
N ARG A 78 6.45 -12.57 6.01
CA ARG A 78 5.45 -11.59 6.45
C ARG A 78 5.48 -10.33 5.57
N ALA A 79 6.67 -9.80 5.24
CA ALA A 79 6.83 -8.66 4.35
C ALA A 79 6.25 -8.95 2.95
N GLU A 80 6.55 -10.13 2.40
CA GLU A 80 6.02 -10.59 1.11
C GLU A 80 4.48 -10.76 1.13
N ALA A 81 3.93 -11.33 2.20
CA ALA A 81 2.49 -11.58 2.33
C ALA A 81 1.68 -10.28 2.42
N TYR A 82 2.18 -9.30 3.18
CA TYR A 82 1.44 -8.07 3.43
C TYR A 82 1.62 -7.01 2.35
N LYS A 83 2.67 -7.12 1.51
CA LYS A 83 2.92 -6.24 0.34
C LYS A 83 2.95 -4.74 0.67
N ARG A 84 3.26 -4.38 1.92
CA ARG A 84 3.34 -2.99 2.39
C ARG A 84 4.73 -2.36 2.19
N CYS A 85 5.69 -3.12 1.68
CA CYS A 85 7.03 -2.67 1.35
C CYS A 85 7.53 -3.36 0.07
N LYS A 86 8.61 -2.82 -0.49
CA LYS A 86 9.44 -3.52 -1.46
C LYS A 86 10.47 -4.33 -0.68
N CYS A 87 10.54 -5.63 -0.89
CA CYS A 87 11.51 -6.51 -0.23
C CYS A 87 12.74 -6.65 -1.14
N ASP A 88 13.90 -6.16 -0.67
CA ASP A 88 15.18 -6.21 -1.41
C ASP A 88 15.94 -7.54 -1.17
N ASN A 89 15.28 -8.53 -0.59
CA ASN A 89 15.84 -9.86 -0.42
C ASN A 89 15.77 -10.63 -1.74
N SER A 90 16.92 -10.86 -2.39
CA SER A 90 17.03 -11.58 -3.67
C SER A 90 16.75 -13.08 -3.56
N GLN A 91 16.81 -13.64 -2.35
CA GLN A 91 16.59 -15.06 -2.11
C GLN A 91 15.33 -15.24 -1.25
N ASN A 92 14.51 -16.21 -1.66
CA ASN A 92 13.37 -16.67 -0.89
C ASN A 92 13.81 -17.87 -0.04
N PRO A 93 14.21 -17.69 1.22
CA PRO A 93 14.72 -18.76 2.05
C PRO A 93 13.63 -19.80 2.32
N LYS A 94 14.05 -21.07 2.42
CA LYS A 94 13.16 -22.14 2.91
C LYS A 94 13.04 -22.05 4.41
N GLU A 95 11.89 -22.48 4.96
CA GLU A 95 11.69 -22.54 6.40
C GLU A 95 12.74 -23.45 7.05
N PRO A 96 13.57 -22.92 7.98
CA PRO A 96 14.54 -23.73 8.70
C PRO A 96 13.82 -24.67 9.68
N ARG A 97 14.38 -25.84 9.87
CA ARG A 97 13.83 -26.81 10.84
C ARG A 97 14.28 -26.43 12.24
N LEU A 98 13.34 -26.16 13.11
CA LEU A 98 13.51 -26.02 14.55
C LEU A 98 12.73 -27.15 15.23
N ILE A 99 13.21 -27.60 16.41
CA ILE A 99 12.39 -28.44 17.28
C ILE A 99 11.25 -27.58 17.86
N GLU A 100 10.17 -28.23 18.30
CA GLU A 100 8.92 -27.56 18.67
C GLU A 100 9.09 -26.52 19.78
N SER A 101 9.90 -26.86 20.82
CA SER A 101 10.22 -25.95 21.92
C SER A 101 11.01 -24.73 21.47
N GLU A 102 12.04 -24.90 20.63
CA GLU A 102 12.83 -23.78 20.10
C GLU A 102 11.98 -22.90 19.18
N LYS A 103 11.06 -23.50 18.42
CA LYS A 103 10.12 -22.77 17.57
C LYS A 103 9.18 -21.88 18.39
N ALA A 104 8.68 -22.39 19.52
CA ALA A 104 7.81 -21.63 20.43
C ALA A 104 8.55 -20.42 21.04
N ASP A 105 9.75 -20.62 21.57
CA ASP A 105 10.57 -19.56 22.18
C ASP A 105 10.96 -18.50 21.11
N THR A 106 11.32 -18.95 19.90
CA THR A 106 11.69 -18.05 18.81
C THR A 106 10.48 -17.27 18.29
N ALA A 107 9.29 -17.88 18.30
CA ALA A 107 8.04 -17.22 17.92
C ALA A 107 7.64 -16.13 18.93
N GLU A 108 7.88 -16.36 20.22
CA GLU A 108 7.68 -15.33 21.26
C GLU A 108 8.59 -14.12 20.99
N PHE A 109 9.88 -14.36 20.74
CA PHE A 109 10.81 -13.29 20.37
C PHE A 109 10.39 -12.54 19.09
N LEU A 110 9.87 -13.26 18.09
CA LEU A 110 9.29 -12.62 16.90
C LEU A 110 8.12 -11.71 17.26
N ASN A 111 7.23 -12.13 18.16
CA ASN A 111 6.10 -11.31 18.59
C ASN A 111 6.57 -10.04 19.31
N GLU A 112 7.64 -10.10 20.10
CA GLU A 112 8.27 -8.92 20.70
C GLU A 112 8.78 -7.97 19.62
N ILE A 113 9.52 -8.47 18.60
CA ILE A 113 9.96 -7.68 17.44
C ILE A 113 8.77 -6.96 16.80
N LEU A 114 7.70 -7.71 16.50
CA LEU A 114 6.51 -7.18 15.82
C LEU A 114 5.74 -6.15 16.66
N SER A 115 5.82 -6.23 17.98
CA SER A 115 5.20 -5.25 18.89
C SER A 115 5.99 -3.95 19.00
N ILE A 116 7.31 -4.01 18.84
CA ILE A 116 8.21 -2.84 18.93
C ILE A 116 8.22 -2.03 17.62
N LEU A 117 8.22 -2.71 16.48
CA LEU A 117 8.35 -2.05 15.17
C LEU A 117 7.34 -0.92 14.91
N PRO A 118 6.05 -1.05 15.26
CA PRO A 118 5.09 0.06 15.09
C PRO A 118 5.37 1.28 15.97
N LEU A 119 6.02 1.09 17.12
CA LEU A 119 6.39 2.18 18.03
C LEU A 119 7.46 3.12 17.46
N ILE A 120 8.19 2.63 16.45
CA ILE A 120 9.21 3.37 15.71
C ILE A 120 8.78 3.64 14.26
N ASP A 121 7.45 3.64 14.02
CA ASP A 121 6.82 3.89 12.71
C ASP A 121 7.20 2.91 11.59
N VAL A 122 7.55 1.66 11.93
CA VAL A 122 7.74 0.58 10.96
C VAL A 122 6.56 -0.37 11.00
N ARG A 123 5.59 -0.18 10.11
CA ARG A 123 4.30 -0.91 10.10
C ARG A 123 4.19 -1.92 8.96
N VAL A 124 5.23 -2.11 8.18
CA VAL A 124 5.22 -3.00 7.00
C VAL A 124 4.99 -4.47 7.34
N PHE A 125 5.26 -4.87 8.59
CA PHE A 125 5.04 -6.22 9.10
C PHE A 125 3.69 -6.41 9.78
N GLN A 126 2.85 -5.36 9.87
CA GLN A 126 1.49 -5.46 10.38
C GLN A 126 0.55 -5.93 9.29
N GLU A 127 -0.33 -6.84 9.64
CA GLU A 127 -1.42 -7.23 8.75
C GLU A 127 -2.24 -6.01 8.35
N PRO A 128 -2.47 -5.79 7.05
CA PRO A 128 -3.30 -4.69 6.61
C PRO A 128 -4.72 -4.89 7.14
N GLN A 129 -5.19 -3.94 7.95
CA GLN A 129 -6.59 -3.93 8.37
C GLN A 129 -7.44 -3.56 7.17
N LYS A 130 -8.17 -4.54 6.65
CA LYS A 130 -9.14 -4.33 5.58
C LYS A 130 -10.35 -3.62 6.15
N ILE A 131 -10.71 -2.51 5.57
CA ILE A 131 -11.96 -1.82 5.83
C ILE A 131 -12.96 -2.35 4.80
N GLU A 132 -13.86 -3.23 5.24
CA GLU A 132 -14.97 -3.66 4.40
C GLU A 132 -15.93 -2.49 4.21
N VAL A 133 -16.26 -2.19 2.97
CA VAL A 133 -17.24 -1.15 2.66
C VAL A 133 -18.62 -1.73 2.96
N TYR A 134 -19.30 -1.15 3.96
CA TYR A 134 -20.62 -1.61 4.39
C TYR A 134 -21.64 -1.46 3.25
N LYS A 135 -22.23 -2.58 2.84
CA LYS A 135 -23.30 -2.62 1.84
C LYS A 135 -24.63 -2.47 2.57
N GLU A 136 -25.22 -1.29 2.49
CA GLU A 136 -26.63 -1.19 2.86
C GLU A 136 -27.47 -2.07 1.91
N PRO A 137 -28.45 -2.85 2.42
CA PRO A 137 -29.41 -3.51 1.57
C PRO A 137 -30.10 -2.43 0.73
N LYS A 138 -30.22 -2.71 -0.60
CA LYS A 138 -30.85 -1.79 -1.58
C LYS A 138 -32.29 -1.49 -1.15
N THR A 139 -32.45 -0.53 -0.28
CA THR A 139 -33.75 0.09 -0.01
C THR A 139 -33.81 1.34 -0.90
N ASP A 140 -34.62 1.20 -1.95
CA ASP A 140 -35.04 2.36 -2.77
C ASP A 140 -35.73 3.38 -1.85
N ARG A 141 -35.05 4.39 -1.45
CA ARG A 141 -35.52 5.70 -0.97
C ARG A 141 -34.53 6.29 0.04
N VAL A 142 -33.57 7.06 -0.45
CA VAL A 142 -33.22 8.38 0.11
C VAL A 142 -32.33 9.04 -0.94
N GLN A 143 -32.62 10.27 -1.31
CA GLN A 143 -31.71 11.10 -2.10
C GLN A 143 -30.49 11.36 -1.23
N SER A 144 -29.48 10.49 -1.33
CA SER A 144 -28.22 10.64 -0.65
C SER A 144 -27.48 11.82 -1.29
N THR A 145 -27.39 12.92 -0.54
CA THR A 145 -26.52 14.06 -0.86
C THR A 145 -25.07 13.79 -0.53
N THR A 146 -24.75 12.58 -0.07
CA THR A 146 -23.42 12.18 0.36
C THR A 146 -22.49 11.98 -0.84
N LYS A 147 -21.28 12.50 -0.74
CA LYS A 147 -20.21 12.29 -1.71
C LYS A 147 -19.60 10.90 -1.47
N ASP A 148 -20.20 9.88 -2.07
CA ASP A 148 -19.92 8.45 -1.87
C ASP A 148 -18.97 7.84 -2.90
N THR A 149 -18.46 8.67 -3.80
CA THR A 149 -17.56 8.26 -4.88
C THR A 149 -16.29 9.07 -4.87
N ILE A 150 -15.15 8.39 -4.95
CA ILE A 150 -13.83 9.02 -5.10
C ILE A 150 -13.42 9.00 -6.57
N VAL A 151 -13.05 10.16 -7.11
CA VAL A 151 -12.51 10.31 -8.48
C VAL A 151 -11.01 10.45 -8.40
N VAL A 152 -10.29 9.58 -9.10
CA VAL A 152 -8.83 9.54 -9.15
C VAL A 152 -8.32 9.82 -10.56
N ALA A 153 -7.23 10.57 -10.67
CA ALA A 153 -6.54 10.76 -11.95
C ALA A 153 -5.75 9.50 -12.28
N ALA A 154 -5.91 9.00 -13.49
CA ALA A 154 -5.25 7.79 -13.97
C ALA A 154 -4.51 8.07 -15.29
N ARG A 155 -3.23 7.75 -15.33
CA ARG A 155 -2.43 7.74 -16.56
C ARG A 155 -2.73 6.50 -17.38
N PRO A 156 -2.45 6.50 -18.68
CA PRO A 156 -2.78 5.38 -19.56
C PRO A 156 -2.28 4.03 -19.04
N ASP A 157 -1.02 3.96 -18.60
CA ASP A 157 -0.40 2.71 -18.13
C ASP A 157 -1.02 2.22 -16.81
N GLY A 158 -1.19 3.11 -15.82
CA GLY A 158 -1.85 2.79 -14.56
C GLY A 158 -3.32 2.41 -14.76
N PHE A 159 -4.01 3.12 -15.66
CA PHE A 159 -5.40 2.81 -16.00
C PHE A 159 -5.53 1.39 -16.59
N GLN A 160 -4.72 1.05 -17.59
CA GLN A 160 -4.80 -0.25 -18.25
C GLN A 160 -4.32 -1.39 -17.33
N ASN A 161 -3.17 -1.23 -16.70
CA ASN A 161 -2.54 -2.32 -15.97
C ASN A 161 -3.13 -2.52 -14.58
N VAL A 162 -3.45 -1.44 -13.86
CA VAL A 162 -3.88 -1.48 -12.47
C VAL A 162 -5.39 -1.38 -12.36
N PHE A 163 -5.99 -0.28 -12.88
CA PHE A 163 -7.42 -0.03 -12.72
C PHE A 163 -8.27 -1.10 -13.41
N LEU A 164 -7.95 -1.43 -14.66
CA LEU A 164 -8.64 -2.48 -15.42
C LEU A 164 -8.00 -3.86 -15.21
N GLY A 165 -6.66 -3.96 -15.19
CA GLY A 165 -5.97 -5.24 -15.18
C GLY A 165 -5.98 -5.93 -13.83
N GLU A 166 -5.75 -5.20 -12.73
CA GLU A 166 -5.71 -5.72 -11.36
C GLU A 166 -7.03 -5.53 -10.60
N ASN A 167 -8.02 -4.82 -11.15
CA ASN A 167 -9.25 -4.43 -10.47
C ASN A 167 -9.00 -3.75 -9.12
N CYS A 168 -8.06 -2.83 -9.07
CA CYS A 168 -7.71 -2.06 -7.88
C CYS A 168 -7.12 -0.70 -8.24
N TRP A 169 -6.95 0.15 -7.23
CA TRP A 169 -6.16 1.38 -7.32
C TRP A 169 -5.42 1.60 -6.01
N TYR A 170 -4.17 2.03 -6.07
CA TYR A 170 -3.33 2.15 -4.87
C TYR A 170 -2.60 3.49 -4.78
N ALA A 171 -1.86 3.67 -3.69
CA ALA A 171 -1.08 4.87 -3.38
C ALA A 171 -1.92 6.16 -3.23
N ILE A 172 -3.24 6.07 -3.02
CA ILE A 172 -4.13 7.22 -2.87
C ILE A 172 -4.29 7.66 -1.42
N ARG A 173 -4.42 8.96 -1.22
CA ARG A 173 -4.77 9.55 0.08
C ARG A 173 -6.28 9.67 0.20
N ILE A 174 -6.85 9.05 1.23
CA ILE A 174 -8.26 9.15 1.56
C ILE A 174 -8.36 9.79 2.93
N SER A 175 -9.17 10.84 3.07
CA SER A 175 -9.43 11.47 4.37
C SER A 175 -10.06 10.46 5.31
N GLY A 176 -9.50 10.27 6.53
CA GLY A 176 -9.89 9.21 7.45
C GLY A 176 -11.38 9.16 7.79
N GLY A 177 -12.04 10.33 7.89
CA GLY A 177 -13.48 10.40 8.11
C GLY A 177 -14.34 9.92 6.94
N ARG A 178 -13.76 9.72 5.74
CA ARG A 178 -14.48 9.29 4.54
C ARG A 178 -14.29 7.82 4.17
N LEU A 179 -13.41 7.10 4.87
CA LEU A 179 -13.12 5.69 4.58
C LEU A 179 -14.37 4.80 4.59
N ASN A 180 -15.32 5.09 5.48
CA ASN A 180 -16.58 4.35 5.60
C ASN A 180 -17.72 4.91 4.73
N GLU A 181 -17.52 6.07 4.10
CA GLU A 181 -18.55 6.75 3.31
C GLU A 181 -18.44 6.42 1.83
N ILE A 182 -17.21 6.23 1.32
CA ILE A 182 -16.96 5.95 -0.09
C ILE A 182 -17.32 4.50 -0.44
N LYS A 183 -18.15 4.37 -1.47
CA LYS A 183 -18.65 3.09 -1.99
C LYS A 183 -18.17 2.82 -3.42
N HIS A 184 -17.73 3.86 -4.13
CA HIS A 184 -17.32 3.76 -5.53
C HIS A 184 -16.02 4.52 -5.78
N ILE A 185 -15.30 4.09 -6.80
CA ILE A 185 -14.11 4.75 -7.34
C ILE A 185 -14.30 4.97 -8.84
N ALA A 186 -14.01 6.18 -9.33
CA ALA A 186 -14.08 6.52 -10.74
C ALA A 186 -12.72 7.00 -11.26
N ALA A 187 -12.38 6.61 -12.48
CA ALA A 187 -11.12 6.95 -13.13
C ALA A 187 -11.29 8.14 -14.08
N TYR A 188 -10.63 9.26 -13.75
CA TYR A 188 -10.37 10.33 -14.69
C TYR A 188 -9.11 10.00 -15.48
N GLN A 189 -9.24 9.64 -16.74
CA GLN A 189 -8.10 9.44 -17.62
C GLN A 189 -7.53 10.80 -18.03
N VAL A 190 -6.23 11.00 -17.76
CA VAL A 190 -5.55 12.23 -18.16
C VAL A 190 -5.41 12.33 -19.68
N THR A 191 -4.76 13.39 -20.17
CA THR A 191 -4.48 13.58 -21.60
C THR A 191 -3.90 12.30 -22.24
N PRO A 192 -4.38 11.86 -23.43
CA PRO A 192 -5.22 12.61 -24.38
C PRO A 192 -6.74 12.46 -24.19
N ILE A 193 -7.21 11.59 -23.30
CA ILE A 193 -8.65 11.31 -23.11
C ILE A 193 -9.35 12.46 -22.39
N SER A 194 -8.78 12.95 -21.31
CA SER A 194 -9.26 14.08 -20.50
C SER A 194 -10.74 13.95 -20.09
N ALA A 195 -11.12 12.79 -19.53
CA ALA A 195 -12.50 12.50 -19.14
C ALA A 195 -12.57 11.46 -18.00
N VAL A 196 -13.65 11.51 -17.22
CA VAL A 196 -14.03 10.38 -16.35
C VAL A 196 -14.77 9.36 -17.20
N THR A 197 -14.24 8.14 -17.29
CA THR A 197 -14.71 7.13 -18.25
C THR A 197 -15.16 5.82 -17.64
N HIS A 198 -14.68 5.51 -16.41
CA HIS A 198 -14.96 4.23 -15.75
C HIS A 198 -15.27 4.43 -14.28
N VAL A 199 -16.08 3.54 -13.74
CA VAL A 199 -16.41 3.49 -12.33
C VAL A 199 -16.44 2.04 -11.85
N ALA A 200 -15.99 1.80 -10.62
CA ALA A 200 -16.06 0.50 -9.96
C ALA A 200 -16.69 0.62 -8.57
N GLU A 201 -17.40 -0.42 -8.15
CA GLU A 201 -17.84 -0.58 -6.76
C GLU A 201 -16.67 -1.07 -5.92
N ILE A 202 -16.49 -0.47 -4.74
CA ILE A 202 -15.41 -0.81 -3.80
C ILE A 202 -15.81 -2.02 -2.97
N ASP A 203 -14.92 -3.00 -2.87
CA ASP A 203 -15.03 -4.13 -1.96
C ASP A 203 -14.35 -3.82 -0.63
N THR A 204 -13.04 -3.53 -0.69
CA THR A 204 -12.24 -3.25 0.49
C THR A 204 -11.27 -2.09 0.28
N ILE A 205 -10.95 -1.41 1.38
CA ILE A 205 -9.91 -0.38 1.43
C ILE A 205 -8.88 -0.83 2.46
N GLU A 206 -7.62 -0.88 2.07
CA GLU A 206 -6.53 -1.33 2.93
C GLU A 206 -5.37 -0.33 2.93
N PRO A 207 -4.64 -0.19 4.05
CA PRO A 207 -3.45 0.65 4.11
C PRO A 207 -2.40 0.21 3.09
N TYR A 208 -1.82 1.18 2.38
CA TYR A 208 -0.77 0.96 1.40
C TYR A 208 0.51 1.69 1.82
N GLY A 209 1.57 0.94 2.06
CA GLY A 209 2.81 1.49 2.63
C GLY A 209 2.63 2.03 4.06
N ASP A 210 3.49 2.94 4.46
CA ASP A 210 3.54 3.50 5.82
C ASP A 210 3.20 5.01 5.89
N LYS A 211 2.95 5.66 4.75
CA LYS A 211 2.70 7.12 4.65
C LYS A 211 1.22 7.52 4.63
N GLY A 212 0.31 6.70 5.18
CA GLY A 212 -1.13 7.01 5.25
C GLY A 212 -1.83 7.02 3.90
N LYS A 213 -1.32 6.25 2.93
CA LYS A 213 -1.98 5.97 1.65
C LYS A 213 -2.77 4.66 1.74
N TYR A 214 -3.67 4.46 0.78
CA TYR A 214 -4.57 3.31 0.73
C TYR A 214 -4.53 2.62 -0.63
N ARG A 215 -4.84 1.32 -0.63
CA ARG A 215 -5.22 0.53 -1.79
C ARG A 215 -6.72 0.29 -1.72
N VAL A 216 -7.40 0.50 -2.83
CA VAL A 216 -8.83 0.26 -3.01
C VAL A 216 -8.98 -0.94 -3.93
N ASN A 217 -9.60 -2.01 -3.44
CA ASN A 217 -9.87 -3.21 -4.22
C ASN A 217 -11.33 -3.16 -4.71
N PHE A 218 -11.56 -3.54 -5.97
CA PHE A 218 -12.89 -3.48 -6.57
C PHE A 218 -13.65 -4.78 -6.33
N LEU A 219 -14.96 -4.68 -6.17
CA LEU A 219 -15.84 -5.82 -6.01
C LEU A 219 -15.99 -6.61 -7.33
N SER A 220 -15.99 -5.88 -8.44
CA SER A 220 -16.11 -6.40 -9.80
C SER A 220 -15.30 -5.53 -10.76
N PRO A 221 -15.02 -6.00 -11.99
CA PRO A 221 -14.37 -5.17 -12.99
C PRO A 221 -15.05 -3.82 -13.17
N ALA A 222 -14.25 -2.79 -13.38
CA ALA A 222 -14.75 -1.44 -13.59
C ALA A 222 -15.65 -1.37 -14.83
N GLN A 223 -16.74 -0.62 -14.72
CA GLN A 223 -17.71 -0.42 -15.78
C GLN A 223 -17.42 0.87 -16.52
N GLU A 224 -17.50 0.83 -17.84
CA GLU A 224 -17.44 2.02 -18.67
C GLU A 224 -18.72 2.84 -18.50
N ILE A 225 -18.57 4.17 -18.44
CA ILE A 225 -19.69 5.12 -18.37
C ILE A 225 -19.60 6.13 -19.52
N ASP A 226 -20.68 6.84 -19.79
CA ASP A 226 -20.65 7.97 -20.72
C ASP A 226 -19.59 8.98 -20.24
N PRO A 227 -18.61 9.35 -21.08
CA PRO A 227 -17.47 10.14 -20.64
C PRO A 227 -17.86 11.54 -20.16
N VAL A 228 -17.57 11.85 -18.90
CA VAL A 228 -17.65 13.22 -18.38
C VAL A 228 -16.37 13.95 -18.77
N ARG A 229 -16.42 14.75 -19.82
CA ARG A 229 -15.25 15.34 -20.47
C ARG A 229 -14.80 16.64 -19.81
N TYR A 230 -13.51 16.88 -19.93
CA TYR A 230 -12.93 18.20 -19.67
C TYR A 230 -13.41 19.20 -20.73
N GLU A 231 -13.84 20.36 -20.27
CA GLU A 231 -14.12 21.53 -21.12
C GLU A 231 -13.19 22.69 -20.74
N VAL A 232 -13.05 23.65 -21.68
CA VAL A 232 -12.18 24.81 -21.44
C VAL A 232 -12.70 25.62 -20.25
N GLY A 233 -11.89 25.73 -19.20
CA GLY A 233 -12.25 26.39 -17.94
C GLY A 233 -12.47 25.43 -16.77
N ASP A 234 -12.59 24.13 -17.04
CA ASP A 234 -12.66 23.13 -15.99
C ASP A 234 -11.32 22.99 -15.23
N SER A 235 -11.40 22.45 -14.02
CA SER A 235 -10.23 22.10 -13.20
C SER A 235 -10.09 20.58 -13.14
N PRO A 236 -9.19 19.97 -13.93
CA PRO A 236 -8.98 18.53 -13.88
C PRO A 236 -8.46 18.12 -12.49
N PRO A 237 -8.82 16.93 -12.00
CA PRO A 237 -8.41 16.48 -10.68
C PRO A 237 -6.90 16.19 -10.64
N GLN A 238 -6.14 16.99 -9.89
CA GLN A 238 -4.72 16.73 -9.58
C GLN A 238 -4.56 15.86 -8.32
N SER A 239 -5.60 15.77 -7.51
CA SER A 239 -5.69 14.95 -6.30
C SER A 239 -7.07 14.28 -6.24
N PRO A 240 -7.23 13.22 -5.44
CA PRO A 240 -8.53 12.57 -5.30
C PRO A 240 -9.64 13.55 -4.90
N ARG A 241 -10.74 13.54 -5.65
CA ARG A 241 -11.94 14.37 -5.39
C ARG A 241 -13.13 13.48 -5.07
N TYR A 242 -14.09 14.04 -4.32
CA TYR A 242 -15.26 13.28 -3.87
C TYR A 242 -16.52 13.85 -4.51
N VAL A 243 -17.32 12.95 -5.11
CA VAL A 243 -18.57 13.29 -5.78
C VAL A 243 -19.70 12.36 -5.33
N ASN A 244 -20.92 12.70 -5.65
CA ASN A 244 -22.05 11.77 -5.51
C ASN A 244 -22.08 10.83 -6.74
N TYR A 245 -22.29 9.53 -6.53
CA TYR A 245 -22.35 8.52 -7.59
C TYR A 245 -23.29 8.89 -8.75
N LYS A 246 -24.47 9.41 -8.44
CA LYS A 246 -25.46 9.80 -9.47
C LYS A 246 -24.99 10.94 -10.36
N ARG A 247 -24.09 11.80 -9.87
CA ARG A 247 -23.54 12.90 -10.68
C ARG A 247 -22.67 12.40 -11.83
N LEU A 248 -22.03 11.26 -11.72
CA LEU A 248 -21.25 10.66 -12.82
C LEU A 248 -22.09 10.43 -14.08
N PHE A 249 -23.39 10.17 -13.91
CA PHE A 249 -24.31 9.87 -15.02
C PHE A 249 -25.13 11.09 -15.49
N ASN A 250 -25.07 12.21 -14.77
CA ASN A 250 -25.87 13.38 -15.06
C ASN A 250 -25.04 14.61 -15.44
N ALA A 251 -23.77 14.67 -15.01
CA ALA A 251 -22.88 15.78 -15.29
C ALA A 251 -22.41 15.77 -16.76
N LYS A 252 -22.41 16.93 -17.40
CA LYS A 252 -21.97 17.11 -18.79
C LYS A 252 -20.47 17.35 -18.88
N ASN A 253 -19.90 17.99 -17.88
CA ASN A 253 -18.48 18.34 -17.80
C ASN A 253 -17.94 18.21 -16.37
N LEU A 254 -16.64 18.44 -16.19
CA LEU A 254 -15.98 18.29 -14.89
C LEU A 254 -16.45 19.34 -13.86
N THR A 255 -16.79 20.55 -14.28
CA THR A 255 -17.30 21.57 -13.36
C THR A 255 -18.60 21.10 -12.73
N GLU A 256 -19.59 20.66 -13.52
CA GLU A 256 -20.86 20.12 -13.02
C GLU A 256 -20.66 18.88 -12.15
N LEU A 257 -19.65 18.06 -12.45
CA LEU A 257 -19.35 16.85 -11.68
C LEU A 257 -18.85 17.19 -10.26
N PHE A 258 -18.03 18.22 -10.12
CA PHE A 258 -17.33 18.52 -8.86
C PHE A 258 -18.01 19.60 -8.00
N GLU A 259 -19.06 20.25 -8.48
CA GLU A 259 -19.92 21.10 -7.67
C GLU A 259 -20.68 20.29 -6.59
#